data_051656141b52aa6609ea4a54781bac89
#
_entry.id   051656141b52aa6609ea4a54781bac89
#
_cell.length_a   1.000
_cell.length_b   1.000
_cell.length_c   1.000
_cell.angle_alpha   90.00
_cell.angle_beta   90.00
_cell.angle_gamma   90.00
#
_symmetry.space_group_name_H-M   'P 1'
#
loop_
_entity.id
_entity.type
_entity.pdbx_description
1 polymer ?
#
loop_
_entity_poly.entity_id
_entity_poly.type
_entity_poly.pdbx_seq_one_letter_code
_entity_poly.pdbx_strand_id
1 'polypeptide(L)'
;SINDILDNKSIDIVIEATGNAKIGILNAKQTILNKKNIIMVNVEADVVAGKYLSDLAFANDVVYSMAYGDQPALILEQIEWALLNGFEVICAGKGTKYHKTFEDSTPETVWQHYGIKPKDALSSGMNPKMFNSFLTGDKSSIEMAAVANSSHLKVPDTGLNYPCINTNQIAKQLIPIEAGGLLEKNRQLEVITSIDQNKKEIDKHLRWGVFIVFKGKNNYVKVVLVIMV
;
A
#
# COMPACT_ATOMS: atom_id res chain seq x y z
N SER A 1 -3.07 24.31 -17.32
CA SER A 1 -1.73 23.70 -17.20
C SER A 1 -1.26 23.71 -15.75
N ILE A 2 -0.19 23.01 -15.43
CA ILE A 2 0.39 23.10 -14.08
C ILE A 2 0.80 24.55 -13.75
N ASN A 3 1.26 25.30 -14.73
CA ASN A 3 1.66 26.70 -14.55
C ASN A 3 0.51 27.58 -14.05
N ASP A 4 -0.72 27.37 -14.51
CA ASP A 4 -1.90 28.12 -14.06
C ASP A 4 -2.16 27.92 -12.56
N ILE A 5 -1.81 26.75 -12.04
CA ILE A 5 -1.91 26.42 -10.62
C ILE A 5 -0.75 27.07 -9.85
N LEU A 6 0.47 27.00 -10.39
CA LEU A 6 1.67 27.46 -9.72
C LEU A 6 1.71 29.00 -9.62
N ASP A 7 1.25 29.71 -10.65
CA ASP A 7 1.20 31.16 -10.69
C ASP A 7 0.10 31.76 -9.78
N ASN A 8 -0.87 30.95 -9.38
CA ASN A 8 -1.95 31.40 -8.50
C ASN A 8 -1.50 31.42 -7.04
N LYS A 9 -1.34 32.63 -6.49
CA LYS A 9 -0.89 32.88 -5.11
C LYS A 9 -1.90 32.45 -4.02
N SER A 10 -3.16 32.19 -4.39
CA SER A 10 -4.19 31.74 -3.44
C SER A 10 -4.19 30.22 -3.24
N ILE A 11 -3.35 29.47 -3.96
CA ILE A 11 -3.21 28.02 -3.84
C ILE A 11 -1.99 27.72 -3.00
N ASP A 12 -2.19 27.14 -1.82
CA ASP A 12 -1.13 26.74 -0.89
C ASP A 12 -0.79 25.26 -1.00
N ILE A 13 -1.75 24.43 -1.46
CA ILE A 13 -1.63 22.97 -1.52
C ILE A 13 -2.04 22.50 -2.90
N VAL A 14 -1.22 21.61 -3.49
CA VAL A 14 -1.51 20.93 -4.76
C VAL A 14 -1.70 19.44 -4.48
N ILE A 15 -2.72 18.85 -5.09
CA ILE A 15 -2.94 17.40 -5.06
C ILE A 15 -2.57 16.83 -6.42
N GLU A 16 -1.57 15.94 -6.46
CA GLU A 16 -1.14 15.25 -7.66
C GLU A 16 -1.87 13.92 -7.81
N ALA A 17 -2.72 13.79 -8.80
CA ALA A 17 -3.58 12.63 -9.04
C ALA A 17 -3.66 12.26 -10.53
N THR A 18 -2.63 12.54 -11.33
CA THR A 18 -2.65 12.29 -12.79
C THR A 18 -2.56 10.80 -13.13
N GLY A 19 -2.10 9.94 -12.22
CA GLY A 19 -1.90 8.51 -12.48
C GLY A 19 -0.78 8.20 -13.48
N ASN A 20 0.06 9.18 -13.80
CA ASN A 20 1.23 9.01 -14.66
C ASN A 20 2.49 9.35 -13.87
N ALA A 21 3.36 8.37 -13.66
CA ALA A 21 4.54 8.53 -12.81
C ALA A 21 5.45 9.67 -13.29
N LYS A 22 5.77 9.74 -14.58
CA LYS A 22 6.65 10.78 -15.14
C LYS A 22 6.05 12.18 -14.99
N ILE A 23 4.78 12.34 -15.29
CA ILE A 23 4.08 13.63 -15.16
C ILE A 23 3.97 14.02 -13.69
N GLY A 24 3.62 13.06 -12.82
CA GLY A 24 3.51 13.27 -11.39
C GLY A 24 4.82 13.73 -10.76
N ILE A 25 5.94 13.14 -11.12
CA ILE A 25 7.26 13.56 -10.64
C ILE A 25 7.57 15.01 -11.09
N LEU A 26 7.30 15.35 -12.35
CA LEU A 26 7.54 16.69 -12.88
C LEU A 26 6.65 17.73 -12.20
N ASN A 27 5.36 17.43 -12.03
CA ASN A 27 4.41 18.30 -11.34
C ASN A 27 4.81 18.50 -9.88
N ALA A 28 5.16 17.43 -9.17
CA ALA A 28 5.59 17.49 -7.78
C ALA A 28 6.84 18.35 -7.63
N LYS A 29 7.86 18.12 -8.47
CA LYS A 29 9.08 18.93 -8.46
C LYS A 29 8.80 20.42 -8.68
N GLN A 30 7.99 20.76 -9.68
CA GLN A 30 7.63 22.14 -9.97
C GLN A 30 6.85 22.77 -8.82
N THR A 31 5.89 22.05 -8.23
CA THR A 31 5.11 22.51 -7.07
C THR A 31 6.02 22.86 -5.89
N ILE A 32 6.95 21.97 -5.53
CA ILE A 32 7.91 22.18 -4.44
C ILE A 32 8.80 23.40 -4.70
N LEU A 33 9.35 23.53 -5.91
CA LEU A 33 10.19 24.68 -6.28
C LEU A 33 9.45 26.00 -6.29
N ASN A 34 8.13 25.99 -6.47
CA ASN A 34 7.26 27.17 -6.34
C ASN A 34 6.73 27.36 -4.91
N LYS A 35 7.37 26.73 -3.91
CA LYS A 35 7.04 26.87 -2.49
C LYS A 35 5.59 26.54 -2.12
N LYS A 36 5.01 25.54 -2.79
CA LYS A 36 3.68 25.02 -2.48
C LYS A 36 3.77 23.60 -1.92
N ASN A 37 2.90 23.32 -0.95
CA ASN A 37 2.77 21.97 -0.38
C ASN A 37 2.18 21.01 -1.41
N ILE A 38 2.54 19.74 -1.34
CA ILE A 38 2.04 18.72 -2.28
C ILE A 38 1.59 17.45 -1.57
N ILE A 39 0.44 16.93 -2.01
CA ILE A 39 -0.12 15.65 -1.60
C ILE A 39 -0.10 14.72 -2.82
N MET A 40 0.56 13.57 -2.68
CA MET A 40 0.70 12.58 -3.74
C MET A 40 -0.38 11.51 -3.63
N VAL A 41 -1.35 11.52 -4.52
CA VAL A 41 -2.27 10.40 -4.77
C VAL A 41 -1.63 9.39 -5.75
N ASN A 42 -0.67 9.86 -6.53
CA ASN A 42 0.06 9.10 -7.55
C ASN A 42 1.19 8.29 -6.90
N VAL A 43 0.85 7.11 -6.40
CA VAL A 43 1.79 6.20 -5.71
C VAL A 43 2.91 5.75 -6.64
N GLU A 44 2.63 5.60 -7.94
CA GLU A 44 3.62 5.23 -8.94
C GLU A 44 4.75 6.26 -9.05
N ALA A 45 4.43 7.55 -8.96
CA ALA A 45 5.42 8.63 -8.93
C ALA A 45 6.22 8.62 -7.62
N ASP A 46 5.54 8.37 -6.49
CA ASP A 46 6.17 8.30 -5.16
C ASP A 46 7.17 7.15 -5.08
N VAL A 47 6.83 5.96 -5.54
CA VAL A 47 7.74 4.80 -5.55
C VAL A 47 9.03 5.09 -6.31
N VAL A 48 8.94 5.80 -7.43
CA VAL A 48 10.11 6.10 -8.28
C VAL A 48 10.96 7.23 -7.72
N ALA A 49 10.36 8.28 -7.18
CA ALA A 49 11.06 9.51 -6.84
C ALA A 49 10.71 10.10 -5.47
N GLY A 50 9.92 9.42 -4.64
CA GLY A 50 9.41 9.93 -3.37
C GLY A 50 10.50 10.43 -2.44
N LYS A 51 11.58 9.64 -2.26
CA LYS A 51 12.72 10.06 -1.43
C LYS A 51 13.35 11.36 -1.94
N TYR A 52 13.58 11.47 -3.25
CA TYR A 52 14.13 12.69 -3.84
C TYR A 52 13.19 13.89 -3.67
N LEU A 53 11.89 13.68 -3.90
CA LEU A 53 10.88 14.73 -3.77
C LEU A 53 10.69 15.17 -2.32
N SER A 54 10.74 14.24 -1.38
CA SER A 54 10.68 14.52 0.06
C SER A 54 11.89 15.34 0.53
N ASP A 55 13.11 14.97 0.12
CA ASP A 55 14.32 15.73 0.43
C ASP A 55 14.28 17.14 -0.18
N LEU A 56 13.78 17.25 -1.42
CA LEU A 56 13.62 18.52 -2.10
C LEU A 56 12.59 19.40 -1.37
N ALA A 57 11.48 18.83 -0.91
CA ALA A 57 10.45 19.53 -0.14
C ALA A 57 11.00 20.03 1.18
N PHE A 58 11.73 19.20 1.92
CA PHE A 58 12.40 19.59 3.15
C PHE A 58 13.37 20.77 2.92
N ALA A 59 14.20 20.71 1.88
CA ALA A 59 15.13 21.78 1.52
C ALA A 59 14.42 23.09 1.09
N ASN A 60 13.15 23.01 0.70
CA ASN A 60 12.34 24.15 0.28
C ASN A 60 11.34 24.62 1.33
N ASP A 61 11.33 24.03 2.52
CA ASP A 61 10.43 24.35 3.63
C ASP A 61 8.94 24.21 3.25
N VAL A 62 8.61 23.12 2.54
CA VAL A 62 7.25 22.74 2.17
C VAL A 62 6.98 21.29 2.50
N VAL A 63 5.71 20.93 2.62
CA VAL A 63 5.26 19.56 2.93
C VAL A 63 5.14 18.74 1.65
N TYR A 64 5.74 17.56 1.67
CA TYR A 64 5.51 16.45 0.74
C TYR A 64 4.86 15.30 1.52
N SER A 65 3.69 14.86 1.11
CA SER A 65 2.96 13.79 1.81
C SER A 65 2.26 12.86 0.83
N MET A 66 2.17 11.58 1.17
CA MET A 66 1.18 10.69 0.55
C MET A 66 -0.23 11.13 0.92
N ALA A 67 -1.19 10.82 0.05
CA ALA A 67 -2.60 11.05 0.34
C ALA A 67 -3.05 10.17 1.50
N TYR A 68 -3.57 10.79 2.56
CA TYR A 68 -4.12 10.06 3.70
C TYR A 68 -5.39 9.30 3.29
N GLY A 69 -5.50 8.05 3.75
CA GLY A 69 -6.60 7.13 3.40
C GLY A 69 -6.22 6.13 2.31
N ASP A 70 -5.14 6.35 1.56
CA ASP A 70 -4.56 5.32 0.71
C ASP A 70 -3.82 4.26 1.54
N GLN A 71 -3.80 3.03 1.06
CA GLN A 71 -3.29 1.88 1.83
C GLN A 71 -1.84 2.03 2.28
N PRO A 72 -0.89 2.53 1.47
CA PRO A 72 0.46 2.80 1.94
C PRO A 72 0.51 3.76 3.13
N ALA A 73 -0.23 4.87 3.10
CA ALA A 73 -0.28 5.82 4.19
C ALA A 73 -0.86 5.22 5.48
N LEU A 74 -1.93 4.43 5.37
CA LEU A 74 -2.55 3.74 6.51
C LEU A 74 -1.61 2.68 7.13
N ILE A 75 -0.84 1.96 6.31
CA ILE A 75 0.15 0.99 6.79
C ILE A 75 1.27 1.73 7.54
N LEU A 76 1.78 2.82 6.99
CA LEU A 76 2.85 3.62 7.61
C LEU A 76 2.40 4.22 8.95
N GLU A 77 1.18 4.72 9.04
CA GLU A 77 0.59 5.21 10.31
C GLU A 77 0.58 4.11 11.38
N GLN A 78 0.14 2.90 11.02
CA GLN A 78 0.13 1.77 11.96
C GLN A 78 1.55 1.35 12.38
N ILE A 79 2.51 1.36 11.44
CA ILE A 79 3.92 1.07 11.73
C ILE A 79 4.47 2.10 12.71
N GLU A 80 4.23 3.39 12.45
CA GLU A 80 4.67 4.48 13.32
C GLU A 80 4.07 4.37 14.71
N TRP A 81 2.75 4.13 14.79
CA TRP A 81 2.06 3.88 16.06
C TRP A 81 2.72 2.74 16.84
N ALA A 82 3.00 1.60 16.21
CA ALA A 82 3.62 0.47 16.88
C ALA A 82 5.03 0.81 17.39
N LEU A 83 5.83 1.49 16.59
CA LEU A 83 7.20 1.88 16.96
C LEU A 83 7.22 2.89 18.10
N LEU A 84 6.36 3.91 18.08
CA LEU A 84 6.22 4.92 19.13
C LEU A 84 5.77 4.31 20.47
N ASN A 85 4.96 3.27 20.42
CA ASN A 85 4.54 2.50 21.61
C ASN A 85 5.56 1.43 22.04
N GLY A 86 6.74 1.40 21.45
CA GLY A 86 7.82 0.49 21.85
C GLY A 86 7.64 -0.95 21.36
N PHE A 87 6.75 -1.22 20.41
CA PHE A 87 6.60 -2.53 19.79
C PHE A 87 7.64 -2.76 18.69
N GLU A 88 7.85 -4.00 18.32
CA GLU A 88 8.64 -4.41 17.16
C GLU A 88 7.70 -4.90 16.06
N VAL A 89 7.71 -4.24 14.91
CA VAL A 89 6.94 -4.66 13.74
C VAL A 89 7.62 -5.85 13.07
N ILE A 90 6.88 -6.94 12.91
CA ILE A 90 7.34 -8.21 12.31
C ILE A 90 6.95 -8.26 10.84
N CYS A 91 5.71 -7.88 10.54
CA CYS A 91 5.17 -7.84 9.20
C CYS A 91 4.20 -6.67 9.08
N ALA A 92 4.09 -6.12 7.87
CA ALA A 92 3.02 -5.19 7.54
C ALA A 92 2.56 -5.45 6.10
N GLY A 93 1.33 -5.03 5.79
CA GLY A 93 0.82 -5.23 4.45
C GLY A 93 -0.67 -5.01 4.30
N LYS A 94 -1.22 -5.60 3.28
CA LYS A 94 -2.62 -5.42 2.89
C LYS A 94 -3.28 -6.70 2.41
N GLY A 95 -4.60 -6.68 2.34
CA GLY A 95 -5.38 -7.71 1.66
C GLY A 95 -5.76 -7.30 0.24
N THR A 96 -5.89 -8.28 -0.64
CA THR A 96 -6.34 -8.09 -2.02
C THR A 96 -7.13 -9.31 -2.51
N LYS A 97 -7.69 -9.23 -3.70
CA LYS A 97 -8.18 -10.39 -4.46
C LYS A 97 -7.14 -10.73 -5.52
N TYR A 98 -6.36 -11.76 -5.28
CA TYR A 98 -5.33 -12.20 -6.20
C TYR A 98 -5.36 -13.72 -6.37
N HIS A 99 -5.11 -14.15 -7.58
CA HIS A 99 -4.83 -15.56 -7.92
C HIS A 99 -3.89 -15.56 -9.12
N LYS A 100 -2.93 -16.48 -9.15
CA LYS A 100 -1.91 -16.53 -10.21
C LYS A 100 -2.49 -16.53 -11.62
N THR A 101 -3.64 -17.17 -11.84
CA THR A 101 -4.30 -17.17 -13.16
C THR A 101 -4.93 -15.82 -13.55
N PHE A 102 -4.91 -14.83 -12.67
CA PHE A 102 -5.38 -13.48 -12.97
C PHE A 102 -4.27 -12.57 -13.53
N GLU A 103 -3.02 -13.04 -13.53
CA GLU A 103 -1.90 -12.29 -14.11
C GLU A 103 -2.11 -12.02 -15.61
N ASP A 104 -2.82 -12.91 -16.31
CA ASP A 104 -3.19 -12.74 -17.72
C ASP A 104 -4.47 -11.93 -17.94
N SER A 105 -5.06 -11.36 -16.87
CA SER A 105 -6.28 -10.55 -16.97
C SER A 105 -6.00 -9.22 -17.69
N THR A 106 -6.98 -8.77 -18.46
CA THR A 106 -6.93 -7.49 -19.16
C THR A 106 -8.07 -6.57 -18.73
N PRO A 107 -8.01 -5.27 -19.01
CA PRO A 107 -9.12 -4.36 -18.72
C PRO A 107 -10.48 -4.79 -19.32
N GLU A 108 -10.46 -5.57 -20.39
CA GLU A 108 -11.65 -6.09 -21.07
C GLU A 108 -12.24 -7.30 -20.33
N THR A 109 -11.40 -8.10 -19.66
CA THR A 109 -11.82 -9.34 -18.96
C THR A 109 -12.01 -9.16 -17.45
N VAL A 110 -11.54 -8.05 -16.88
CA VAL A 110 -11.47 -7.80 -15.44
C VAL A 110 -12.81 -8.00 -14.71
N TRP A 111 -13.90 -7.56 -15.30
CA TRP A 111 -15.23 -7.60 -14.65
C TRP A 111 -15.76 -9.01 -14.43
N GLN A 112 -15.36 -9.97 -15.27
CA GLN A 112 -15.70 -11.39 -15.10
C GLN A 112 -15.13 -11.94 -13.80
N HIS A 113 -13.90 -11.53 -13.44
CA HIS A 113 -13.22 -11.96 -12.21
C HIS A 113 -13.81 -11.33 -10.94
N TYR A 114 -14.42 -10.14 -11.08
CA TYR A 114 -15.13 -9.48 -9.97
C TYR A 114 -16.60 -9.86 -9.87
N GLY A 115 -17.15 -10.56 -10.86
CA GLY A 115 -18.59 -10.88 -10.93
C GLY A 115 -19.46 -9.62 -11.17
N ILE A 116 -18.90 -8.58 -11.77
CA ILE A 116 -19.57 -7.31 -12.06
C ILE A 116 -19.97 -7.31 -13.54
N LYS A 117 -21.19 -6.90 -13.84
CA LYS A 117 -21.60 -6.70 -15.23
C LYS A 117 -20.89 -5.48 -15.81
N PRO A 118 -20.31 -5.56 -17.03
CA PRO A 118 -19.59 -4.42 -17.63
C PRO A 118 -20.44 -3.14 -17.72
N LYS A 119 -21.74 -3.27 -17.97
CA LYS A 119 -22.67 -2.15 -18.00
C LYS A 119 -22.79 -1.43 -16.65
N ASP A 120 -22.82 -2.21 -15.56
CA ASP A 120 -22.95 -1.66 -14.20
C ASP A 120 -21.65 -0.98 -13.79
N ALA A 121 -20.50 -1.58 -14.13
CA ALA A 121 -19.19 -0.97 -13.92
C ALA A 121 -19.05 0.38 -14.65
N LEU A 122 -19.44 0.42 -15.92
CA LEU A 122 -19.40 1.65 -16.73
C LEU A 122 -20.31 2.74 -16.15
N SER A 123 -21.56 2.41 -15.79
CA SER A 123 -22.50 3.37 -15.22
C SER A 123 -22.06 3.92 -13.86
N SER A 124 -21.27 3.16 -13.12
CA SER A 124 -20.70 3.56 -11.83
C SER A 124 -19.34 4.28 -11.96
N GLY A 125 -18.87 4.53 -13.17
CA GLY A 125 -17.60 5.22 -13.42
C GLY A 125 -16.36 4.41 -13.00
N MET A 126 -16.46 3.09 -12.88
CA MET A 126 -15.34 2.22 -12.51
C MET A 126 -14.31 2.16 -13.62
N ASN A 127 -13.03 2.35 -13.27
CA ASN A 127 -11.93 2.32 -14.23
C ASN A 127 -11.39 0.88 -14.39
N PRO A 128 -11.59 0.23 -15.55
CA PRO A 128 -11.17 -1.17 -15.74
C PRO A 128 -9.65 -1.36 -15.66
N LYS A 129 -8.84 -0.38 -16.06
CA LYS A 129 -7.38 -0.46 -15.95
C LYS A 129 -6.94 -0.50 -14.48
N MET A 130 -7.54 0.33 -13.64
CA MET A 130 -7.26 0.37 -12.21
C MET A 130 -7.67 -0.96 -11.54
N PHE A 131 -8.89 -1.44 -11.79
CA PHE A 131 -9.34 -2.71 -11.24
C PHE A 131 -8.50 -3.89 -11.72
N ASN A 132 -8.05 -3.88 -12.98
CA ASN A 132 -7.17 -4.91 -13.50
C ASN A 132 -5.81 -4.91 -12.80
N SER A 133 -5.21 -3.75 -12.55
CA SER A 133 -3.91 -3.67 -11.86
C SER A 133 -3.94 -4.18 -10.41
N PHE A 134 -5.09 -4.11 -9.73
CA PHE A 134 -5.26 -4.81 -8.44
C PHE A 134 -5.35 -6.32 -8.61
N LEU A 135 -6.04 -6.77 -9.65
CA LEU A 135 -6.27 -8.20 -9.89
C LEU A 135 -5.00 -8.93 -10.31
N THR A 136 -4.16 -8.30 -11.15
CA THR A 136 -2.86 -8.84 -11.58
C THR A 136 -1.78 -8.77 -10.48
N GLY A 137 -2.02 -8.02 -9.41
CA GLY A 137 -1.06 -7.82 -8.32
C GLY A 137 -0.12 -6.62 -8.52
N ASP A 138 -0.09 -6.00 -9.70
CA ASP A 138 0.81 -4.88 -10.02
C ASP A 138 0.62 -3.71 -9.04
N LYS A 139 -0.63 -3.30 -8.81
CA LYS A 139 -0.92 -2.18 -7.89
C LYS A 139 -0.50 -2.51 -6.47
N SER A 140 -0.75 -3.73 -6.00
CA SER A 140 -0.33 -4.18 -4.66
C SER A 140 1.20 -4.16 -4.52
N SER A 141 1.93 -4.56 -5.55
CA SER A 141 3.40 -4.54 -5.56
C SER A 141 3.93 -3.11 -5.50
N ILE A 142 3.35 -2.18 -6.25
CA ILE A 142 3.70 -0.75 -6.23
C ILE A 142 3.43 -0.16 -4.83
N GLU A 143 2.28 -0.43 -4.24
CA GLU A 143 1.93 0.05 -2.90
C GLU A 143 2.88 -0.51 -1.83
N MET A 144 3.27 -1.78 -1.91
CA MET A 144 4.25 -2.35 -0.98
C MET A 144 5.65 -1.76 -1.19
N ALA A 145 6.02 -1.42 -2.42
CA ALA A 145 7.27 -0.70 -2.69
C ALA A 145 7.28 0.71 -2.05
N ALA A 146 6.15 1.43 -2.09
CA ALA A 146 6.01 2.72 -1.39
C ALA A 146 6.21 2.57 0.12
N VAL A 147 5.58 1.55 0.72
CA VAL A 147 5.77 1.25 2.16
C VAL A 147 7.22 0.87 2.46
N ALA A 148 7.86 0.04 1.62
CA ALA A 148 9.27 -0.35 1.80
C ALA A 148 10.20 0.87 1.80
N ASN A 149 10.02 1.77 0.83
CA ASN A 149 10.82 2.99 0.72
C ASN A 149 10.73 3.89 1.96
N SER A 150 9.58 3.87 2.66
CA SER A 150 9.30 4.78 3.78
C SER A 150 9.46 4.13 5.16
N SER A 151 9.47 2.80 5.28
CA SER A 151 9.39 2.09 6.58
C SER A 151 10.64 1.28 6.95
N HIS A 152 11.57 1.10 6.05
CA HIS A 152 12.68 0.15 6.19
C HIS A 152 12.26 -1.32 6.38
N LEU A 153 11.01 -1.67 6.12
CA LEU A 153 10.57 -3.06 5.97
C LEU A 153 11.02 -3.58 4.61
N LYS A 154 11.26 -4.88 4.53
CA LYS A 154 11.79 -5.51 3.32
C LYS A 154 10.68 -6.21 2.55
N VAL A 155 10.72 -6.13 1.24
CA VAL A 155 9.98 -7.06 0.39
C VAL A 155 10.69 -8.41 0.37
N PRO A 156 9.98 -9.55 0.19
CA PRO A 156 10.61 -10.86 0.01
C PRO A 156 11.56 -10.87 -1.20
N ASP A 157 12.67 -11.59 -1.11
CA ASP A 157 13.63 -11.67 -2.21
C ASP A 157 13.04 -12.38 -3.45
N THR A 158 12.06 -13.27 -3.23
CA THR A 158 11.32 -13.99 -4.29
C THR A 158 10.10 -13.23 -4.82
N GLY A 159 9.80 -12.04 -4.28
CA GLY A 159 8.58 -11.28 -4.53
C GLY A 159 7.45 -11.62 -3.55
N LEU A 160 6.34 -10.91 -3.64
CA LEU A 160 5.17 -11.13 -2.78
C LEU A 160 4.55 -12.49 -3.03
N ASN A 161 4.20 -13.21 -1.95
CA ASN A 161 3.70 -14.59 -2.02
C ASN A 161 2.18 -14.71 -2.08
N TYR A 162 1.45 -13.68 -1.71
CA TYR A 162 -0.01 -13.65 -1.66
C TYR A 162 -0.63 -14.85 -0.93
N PRO A 163 -0.18 -15.21 0.29
CA PRO A 163 -0.76 -16.34 1.01
C PRO A 163 -2.25 -16.12 1.28
N CYS A 164 -3.04 -17.19 1.17
CA CYS A 164 -4.46 -17.17 1.47
C CYS A 164 -4.67 -17.31 2.97
N ILE A 165 -4.87 -16.18 3.66
CA ILE A 165 -4.94 -16.11 5.12
C ILE A 165 -6.15 -15.28 5.55
N ASN A 166 -6.95 -15.80 6.49
CA ASN A 166 -8.01 -15.02 7.13
C ASN A 166 -7.48 -14.18 8.31
N THR A 167 -8.26 -13.18 8.74
CA THR A 167 -7.85 -12.22 9.76
C THR A 167 -7.42 -12.86 11.09
N ASN A 168 -8.04 -13.97 11.49
CA ASN A 168 -7.72 -14.66 12.75
C ASN A 168 -6.35 -15.37 12.72
N GLN A 169 -5.78 -15.56 11.53
CA GLN A 169 -4.54 -16.29 11.31
C GLN A 169 -3.34 -15.39 11.00
N ILE A 170 -3.56 -14.11 10.69
CA ILE A 170 -2.51 -13.17 10.28
C ILE A 170 -1.35 -13.19 11.28
N ALA A 171 -1.61 -12.97 12.57
CA ALA A 171 -0.58 -12.89 13.60
C ALA A 171 0.15 -14.24 13.88
N LYS A 172 -0.45 -15.36 13.49
CA LYS A 172 0.13 -16.69 13.66
C LYS A 172 0.95 -17.14 12.46
N GLN A 173 0.55 -16.72 11.26
CA GLN A 173 1.17 -17.19 10.01
C GLN A 173 2.18 -16.19 9.45
N LEU A 174 1.97 -14.88 9.62
CA LEU A 174 2.90 -13.87 9.13
C LEU A 174 3.99 -13.53 10.17
N ILE A 175 4.71 -14.58 10.55
CA ILE A 175 5.94 -14.56 11.34
C ILE A 175 7.02 -15.36 10.59
N PRO A 176 8.32 -15.22 10.95
CA PRO A 176 9.39 -15.93 10.26
C PRO A 176 9.20 -17.46 10.25
N ILE A 177 9.66 -18.12 9.17
CA ILE A 177 9.63 -19.59 9.01
C ILE A 177 10.31 -20.28 10.20
N GLU A 178 11.40 -19.72 10.70
CA GLU A 178 12.12 -20.23 11.88
C GLU A 178 11.24 -20.25 13.16
N ALA A 179 10.21 -19.41 13.21
CA ALA A 179 9.22 -19.36 14.28
C ALA A 179 7.93 -20.13 13.96
N GLY A 180 7.91 -20.90 12.86
CA GLY A 180 6.75 -21.67 12.42
C GLY A 180 5.77 -20.93 11.51
N GLY A 181 6.15 -19.79 10.96
CA GLY A 181 5.33 -18.99 10.05
C GLY A 181 5.70 -19.14 8.57
N LEU A 182 5.35 -18.13 7.79
CA LEU A 182 5.50 -18.12 6.32
C LEU A 182 6.52 -17.09 5.81
N LEU A 183 7.02 -16.18 6.65
CA LEU A 183 7.90 -15.12 6.20
C LEU A 183 9.33 -15.60 6.05
N GLU A 184 9.99 -15.21 4.97
CA GLU A 184 11.42 -15.47 4.76
C GLU A 184 12.29 -14.77 5.81
N LYS A 185 11.86 -13.59 6.23
CA LYS A 185 12.64 -12.71 7.13
C LYS A 185 11.73 -12.01 8.15
N ASN A 186 12.31 -11.59 9.24
CA ASN A 186 11.69 -10.62 10.14
C ASN A 186 11.65 -9.24 9.47
N ARG A 187 10.65 -8.43 9.79
CA ARG A 187 10.43 -7.08 9.23
C ARG A 187 10.16 -7.11 7.72
N GLN A 188 9.27 -7.98 7.32
CA GLN A 188 8.88 -8.20 5.91
C GLN A 188 7.52 -7.59 5.60
N LEU A 189 7.37 -7.12 4.37
CA LEU A 189 6.06 -6.76 3.79
C LEU A 189 5.45 -7.98 3.12
N GLU A 190 4.13 -8.10 3.20
CA GLU A 190 3.42 -9.17 2.50
C GLU A 190 2.00 -8.71 2.11
N VAL A 191 1.48 -9.30 1.04
CA VAL A 191 0.10 -9.11 0.62
C VAL A 191 -0.64 -10.44 0.74
N ILE A 192 -1.80 -10.43 1.42
CA ILE A 192 -2.61 -11.64 1.58
C ILE A 192 -3.77 -11.66 0.60
N THR A 193 -4.10 -12.83 0.05
CA THR A 193 -5.25 -12.95 -0.83
C THR A 193 -6.52 -13.36 -0.08
N SER A 194 -7.66 -12.84 -0.57
CA SER A 194 -9.00 -13.13 -0.04
C SER A 194 -9.65 -14.38 -0.66
N ILE A 195 -8.95 -15.07 -1.55
CA ILE A 195 -9.49 -16.23 -2.28
C ILE A 195 -8.55 -17.42 -2.18
N ASP A 196 -9.13 -18.60 -2.17
CA ASP A 196 -8.41 -19.88 -2.16
C ASP A 196 -7.93 -20.30 -3.56
N GLN A 197 -7.29 -21.47 -3.64
CA GLN A 197 -6.82 -22.05 -4.90
C GLN A 197 -7.95 -22.36 -5.90
N ASN A 198 -9.20 -22.46 -5.44
CA ASN A 198 -10.39 -22.64 -6.27
C ASN A 198 -11.05 -21.32 -6.62
N LYS A 199 -10.41 -20.17 -6.32
CA LYS A 199 -10.92 -18.81 -6.53
C LYS A 199 -12.18 -18.49 -5.72
N LYS A 200 -12.45 -19.23 -4.65
CA LYS A 200 -13.55 -18.96 -3.72
C LYS A 200 -13.08 -18.03 -2.62
N GLU A 201 -13.94 -17.09 -2.26
CA GLU A 201 -13.68 -16.19 -1.14
C GLU A 201 -13.64 -16.98 0.16
N ILE A 202 -12.61 -16.73 0.97
CA ILE A 202 -12.49 -17.30 2.30
C ILE A 202 -13.28 -16.47 3.31
N ASP A 203 -13.72 -17.10 4.39
CA ASP A 203 -14.37 -16.38 5.48
C ASP A 203 -13.38 -15.46 6.20
N LYS A 204 -13.86 -14.33 6.70
CA LYS A 204 -13.05 -13.32 7.42
C LYS A 204 -11.80 -12.88 6.67
N HIS A 205 -11.91 -12.72 5.37
CA HIS A 205 -10.82 -12.19 4.55
C HIS A 205 -10.59 -10.69 4.81
N LEU A 206 -9.38 -10.22 4.53
CA LEU A 206 -8.98 -8.81 4.67
C LEU A 206 -8.98 -8.04 3.33
N ARG A 207 -9.78 -8.42 2.34
CA ARG A 207 -9.84 -7.68 1.09
C ARG A 207 -10.06 -6.18 1.36
N TRP A 208 -9.22 -5.32 0.76
CA TRP A 208 -9.20 -3.88 0.90
C TRP A 208 -8.73 -3.34 2.26
N GLY A 209 -8.43 -4.20 3.23
CA GLY A 209 -7.87 -3.82 4.53
C GLY A 209 -6.35 -3.79 4.54
N VAL A 210 -5.80 -3.17 5.57
CA VAL A 210 -4.37 -3.16 5.88
C VAL A 210 -4.12 -3.82 7.22
N PHE A 211 -2.89 -4.28 7.47
CA PHE A 211 -2.52 -4.91 8.74
C PHE A 211 -1.07 -4.64 9.11
N ILE A 212 -0.79 -4.73 10.40
CA ILE A 212 0.55 -4.93 10.94
C ILE A 212 0.56 -6.13 11.88
N VAL A 213 1.67 -6.85 11.89
CA VAL A 213 1.99 -7.86 12.91
C VAL A 213 3.13 -7.32 13.74
N PHE A 214 2.95 -7.26 15.03
CA PHE A 214 3.96 -6.71 15.94
C PHE A 214 4.08 -7.57 17.21
N LYS A 215 5.19 -7.44 17.93
CA LYS A 215 5.42 -8.10 19.21
C LYS A 215 5.94 -7.11 20.25
N GLY A 216 5.67 -7.41 21.52
CA GLY A 216 6.28 -6.71 22.65
C GLY A 216 7.77 -6.97 22.75
N LYS A 217 8.56 -5.93 23.04
CA LYS A 217 10.02 -6.05 23.19
C LYS A 217 10.46 -6.72 24.49
N ASN A 218 9.63 -6.71 25.52
CA ASN A 218 9.94 -7.31 26.83
C ASN A 218 8.86 -8.31 27.27
N ASN A 219 9.19 -9.14 28.27
CA ASN A 219 8.30 -10.19 28.74
C ASN A 219 7.01 -9.66 29.37
N TYR A 220 7.07 -8.51 30.04
CA TYR A 220 5.88 -7.91 30.65
C TYR A 220 4.86 -7.55 29.57
N VAL A 221 5.27 -6.83 28.53
CA VAL A 221 4.38 -6.44 27.43
C VAL A 221 3.83 -7.66 26.68
N LYS A 222 4.66 -8.70 26.47
CA LYS A 222 4.20 -9.96 25.86
C LYS A 222 3.07 -10.61 26.65
N VAL A 223 3.20 -10.68 27.97
CA VAL A 223 2.17 -11.26 28.83
C VAL A 223 0.89 -10.42 28.83
N VAL A 224 1.01 -9.10 28.92
CA VAL A 224 -0.14 -8.19 28.89
C VAL A 224 -0.91 -8.29 27.57
N LEU A 225 -0.22 -8.35 26.41
CA LEU A 225 -0.87 -8.51 25.11
C LEU A 225 -1.66 -9.83 25.00
N VAL A 226 -1.17 -10.90 25.61
CA VAL A 226 -1.90 -12.20 25.63
C VAL A 226 -3.16 -12.15 26.51
N ILE A 227 -3.16 -11.35 27.56
CA ILE A 227 -4.31 -11.22 28.48
C ILE A 227 -5.41 -10.34 27.87
N MET A 228 -5.06 -9.39 26.99
CA MET A 228 -5.98 -8.42 26.39
C MET A 228 -6.65 -8.91 25.08
N VAL A 229 -6.30 -10.09 24.57
CA VAL A 229 -6.86 -10.74 23.38
C VAL A 229 -7.78 -11.89 23.80
#